data_6bb83a6eae63d19ba2bc4e94caeaed91
#
_entry.id   6bb83a6eae63d19ba2bc4e94caeaed91
#
_cell.length_a   1.000
_cell.length_b   1.000
_cell.length_c   1.000
_cell.angle_alpha   90.00
_cell.angle_beta   90.00
_cell.angle_gamma   90.00
#
_symmetry.space_group_name_H-M   'P 1'
#
loop_
_entity.id
_entity.type
_entity.pdbx_description
1 polymer ?
#
loop_
_entity_poly.entity_id
_entity_poly.type
_entity_poly.pdbx_seq_one_letter_code
_entity_poly.pdbx_strand_id
1 'polypeptide(L)'
;YIENGDITVKASGTEGKNTVSQGNKKDVEDTNTIITGTSNENTVTIDTSKGNVDVTFDDLNIDASSRKEAAMSVTGSGNTTIKLDGDNHLTGGNGSSGIDSIGSLTISGGENDSLTAKGGSGADGSGGDGIHSGSLTIYGGTVNANGGNCGDGNYSDGGSGIRISSHSLTIYDGTVNAKGGNGGDGNYSDGGSGIRSNGSLAISGGTVNATGGKSGGG
;
A
#
# COMPACT_ATOMS: atom_id res chain seq x y z
N TYR A 1 -11.34 5.95 14.02
CA TYR A 1 -12.26 5.33 13.04
C TYR A 1 -12.19 6.11 11.73
N ILE A 2 -11.94 5.41 10.62
CA ILE A 2 -11.74 6.03 9.30
C ILE A 2 -13.03 6.69 8.75
N GLU A 3 -14.19 6.24 9.12
CA GLU A 3 -15.48 6.81 8.71
C GLU A 3 -15.70 8.25 9.21
N ASN A 4 -14.96 8.70 10.20
CA ASN A 4 -15.07 10.05 10.77
C ASN A 4 -14.29 11.13 10.00
N GLY A 5 -13.63 10.78 8.91
CA GLY A 5 -12.85 11.70 8.06
C GLY A 5 -11.44 11.20 7.78
N ASP A 6 -10.75 11.87 6.88
CA ASP A 6 -9.34 11.60 6.58
C ASP A 6 -8.49 11.62 7.86
N ILE A 7 -7.57 10.66 7.98
CA ILE A 7 -6.67 10.55 9.13
C ILE A 7 -5.26 10.94 8.68
N THR A 8 -4.62 11.83 9.43
CA THR A 8 -3.20 12.13 9.29
C THR A 8 -2.46 11.72 10.55
N VAL A 9 -1.47 10.85 10.40
CA VAL A 9 -0.57 10.41 11.49
C VAL A 9 0.83 10.95 11.19
N LYS A 10 1.44 11.63 12.15
CA LYS A 10 2.80 12.17 12.01
C LYS A 10 3.70 11.65 13.12
N ALA A 11 4.97 11.43 12.79
CA ALA A 11 5.98 11.23 13.82
C ALA A 11 6.06 12.48 14.72
N SER A 12 5.97 12.30 16.03
CA SER A 12 6.04 13.44 16.98
C SER A 12 7.47 13.98 17.17
N GLY A 13 8.48 13.26 16.68
CA GLY A 13 9.90 13.50 16.98
C GLY A 13 10.36 12.84 18.28
N THR A 14 9.47 12.18 19.00
CA THR A 14 9.78 11.34 20.18
C THR A 14 9.47 9.90 19.83
N GLU A 15 10.42 9.00 20.08
CA GLU A 15 10.27 7.58 19.80
C GLU A 15 9.02 7.00 20.48
N GLY A 16 8.27 6.18 19.76
CA GLY A 16 7.05 5.54 20.24
C GLY A 16 5.84 6.47 20.38
N LYS A 17 5.93 7.71 19.88
CA LYS A 17 4.82 8.67 19.92
C LYS A 17 4.50 9.21 18.54
N ASN A 18 3.21 9.25 18.24
CA ASN A 18 2.65 9.91 17.07
C ASN A 18 1.85 11.15 17.44
N THR A 19 1.55 11.98 16.48
CA THR A 19 0.45 12.94 16.56
C THR A 19 -0.58 12.60 15.50
N VAL A 20 -1.85 12.63 15.88
CA VAL A 20 -2.98 12.26 15.01
C VAL A 20 -3.89 13.45 14.79
N SER A 21 -4.28 13.66 13.54
CA SER A 21 -5.26 14.67 13.14
C SER A 21 -6.41 14.01 12.40
N GLN A 22 -7.64 14.36 12.79
CA GLN A 22 -8.88 13.95 12.12
C GLN A 22 -10.00 14.96 12.40
N GLY A 23 -10.66 15.43 11.36
CA GLY A 23 -11.71 16.45 11.50
C GLY A 23 -11.19 17.70 12.23
N ASN A 24 -11.84 18.04 13.33
CA ASN A 24 -11.49 19.21 14.16
C ASN A 24 -10.32 18.95 15.14
N LYS A 25 -9.92 17.68 15.33
CA LYS A 25 -8.76 17.34 16.17
C LYS A 25 -7.49 17.51 15.36
N LYS A 26 -6.52 18.25 15.87
CA LYS A 26 -5.25 18.54 15.21
C LYS A 26 -4.09 18.19 16.11
N ASP A 27 -3.17 17.39 15.57
CA ASP A 27 -1.89 17.02 16.20
C ASP A 27 -2.03 16.53 17.66
N VAL A 28 -3.03 15.69 17.91
CA VAL A 28 -3.25 15.08 19.24
C VAL A 28 -2.21 13.99 19.45
N GLU A 29 -1.46 14.05 20.56
CA GLU A 29 -0.46 13.02 20.90
C GLU A 29 -1.14 11.67 21.12
N ASP A 30 -0.54 10.63 20.56
CA ASP A 30 -1.01 9.24 20.64
C ASP A 30 0.18 8.29 20.75
N THR A 31 0.13 7.37 21.69
CA THR A 31 1.17 6.38 21.96
C THR A 31 0.80 4.97 21.48
N ASN A 32 -0.42 4.78 21.00
CA ASN A 32 -0.92 3.49 20.49
C ASN A 32 -1.92 3.74 19.37
N THR A 33 -1.43 4.15 18.22
CA THR A 33 -2.27 4.54 17.09
C THR A 33 -2.89 3.31 16.42
N ILE A 34 -4.20 3.15 16.60
CA ILE A 34 -5.00 2.12 15.97
C ILE A 34 -5.95 2.78 14.98
N ILE A 35 -5.92 2.32 13.72
CA ILE A 35 -6.81 2.78 12.65
C ILE A 35 -7.72 1.63 12.27
N THR A 36 -9.03 1.86 12.36
CA THR A 36 -10.07 0.84 12.15
C THR A 36 -11.28 1.42 11.44
N GLY A 37 -12.18 0.57 11.00
CA GLY A 37 -13.46 0.94 10.40
C GLY A 37 -13.46 0.90 8.88
N THR A 38 -14.54 1.40 8.28
CA THR A 38 -14.76 1.32 6.82
C THR A 38 -15.06 2.69 6.25
N SER A 39 -14.42 3.02 5.11
CA SER A 39 -14.72 4.24 4.36
C SER A 39 -14.53 4.05 2.86
N ASN A 40 -15.41 4.66 2.08
CA ASN A 40 -15.28 4.80 0.63
C ASN A 40 -14.95 6.23 0.18
N GLU A 41 -14.66 7.13 1.13
CA GLU A 41 -14.38 8.55 0.89
C GLU A 41 -13.10 9.03 1.55
N ASN A 42 -12.69 8.42 2.67
CA ASN A 42 -11.59 8.91 3.49
C ASN A 42 -10.32 8.07 3.28
N THR A 43 -9.17 8.70 3.46
CA THR A 43 -7.85 8.12 3.27
C THR A 43 -6.96 8.35 4.49
N VAL A 44 -5.83 7.62 4.54
CA VAL A 44 -4.82 7.77 5.58
C VAL A 44 -3.55 8.40 5.00
N THR A 45 -3.06 9.44 5.65
CA THR A 45 -1.75 10.03 5.36
C THR A 45 -0.82 9.83 6.55
N ILE A 46 0.39 9.34 6.30
CA ILE A 46 1.44 9.18 7.31
C ILE A 46 2.61 10.06 6.95
N ASP A 47 3.11 10.86 7.90
CA ASP A 47 4.25 11.74 7.74
C ASP A 47 5.40 11.32 8.66
N THR A 48 6.44 10.76 8.07
CA THR A 48 7.65 10.29 8.74
C THR A 48 8.81 11.29 8.69
N SER A 49 8.55 12.54 8.35
CA SER A 49 9.59 13.58 8.21
C SER A 49 10.36 13.88 9.50
N LYS A 50 9.75 13.60 10.66
CA LYS A 50 10.35 13.80 11.99
C LYS A 50 10.76 12.50 12.70
N GLY A 51 10.66 11.35 12.03
CA GLY A 51 11.02 10.05 12.59
C GLY A 51 10.10 8.93 12.12
N ASN A 52 10.18 7.79 12.76
CA ASN A 52 9.37 6.63 12.43
C ASN A 52 7.95 6.77 12.97
N VAL A 53 7.02 6.10 12.30
CA VAL A 53 5.61 6.03 12.69
C VAL A 53 5.21 4.56 12.81
N ASP A 54 4.63 4.20 13.94
CA ASP A 54 4.07 2.88 14.19
C ASP A 54 2.54 2.98 14.28
N VAL A 55 1.82 2.16 13.51
CA VAL A 55 0.36 2.09 13.50
C VAL A 55 -0.11 0.65 13.51
N THR A 56 -1.28 0.43 14.09
CA THR A 56 -2.01 -0.84 13.96
C THR A 56 -3.21 -0.61 13.04
N PHE A 57 -3.38 -1.49 12.04
CA PHE A 57 -4.61 -1.59 11.27
C PHE A 57 -5.44 -2.73 11.85
N ASP A 58 -6.65 -2.42 12.26
CA ASP A 58 -7.57 -3.33 12.93
C ASP A 58 -8.89 -3.37 12.14
N ASP A 59 -9.06 -4.43 11.35
CA ASP A 59 -10.20 -4.60 10.44
C ASP A 59 -10.48 -3.33 9.59
N LEU A 60 -9.41 -2.70 9.11
CA LEU A 60 -9.49 -1.45 8.35
C LEU A 60 -9.87 -1.70 6.90
N ASN A 61 -10.92 -1.03 6.41
CA ASN A 61 -11.37 -1.12 5.03
C ASN A 61 -11.48 0.28 4.40
N ILE A 62 -10.60 0.57 3.45
CA ILE A 62 -10.62 1.83 2.67
C ILE A 62 -10.78 1.52 1.20
N ASP A 63 -11.82 2.09 0.58
CA ASP A 63 -12.00 2.10 -0.86
C ASP A 63 -11.93 3.55 -1.38
N ALA A 64 -10.75 3.95 -1.86
CA ALA A 64 -10.52 5.28 -2.43
C ALA A 64 -10.85 5.36 -3.94
N SER A 65 -11.60 4.40 -4.51
CA SER A 65 -11.90 4.35 -5.95
C SER A 65 -12.62 5.59 -6.48
N SER A 66 -13.33 6.33 -5.64
CA SER A 66 -13.97 7.61 -5.97
C SER A 66 -12.99 8.80 -6.01
N ARG A 67 -11.75 8.62 -5.53
CA ARG A 67 -10.69 9.64 -5.46
C ARG A 67 -9.59 9.34 -6.49
N LYS A 68 -8.62 10.25 -6.63
CA LYS A 68 -7.41 10.08 -7.47
C LYS A 68 -6.16 10.04 -6.59
N GLU A 69 -6.22 9.27 -5.51
CA GLU A 69 -5.12 9.15 -4.54
C GLU A 69 -5.07 7.74 -3.96
N ALA A 70 -3.96 7.41 -3.32
CA ALA A 70 -3.81 6.14 -2.64
C ALA A 70 -4.73 6.05 -1.41
N ALA A 71 -5.16 4.84 -1.04
CA ALA A 71 -5.90 4.62 0.21
C ALA A 71 -5.02 4.98 1.43
N MET A 72 -3.72 4.70 1.34
CA MET A 72 -2.72 5.16 2.30
C MET A 72 -1.52 5.77 1.57
N SER A 73 -1.15 6.98 1.96
CA SER A 73 0.05 7.69 1.47
C SER A 73 1.03 7.91 2.61
N VAL A 74 2.32 7.64 2.36
CA VAL A 74 3.40 7.89 3.32
C VAL A 74 4.40 8.87 2.73
N THR A 75 4.67 9.94 3.46
CA THR A 75 5.66 10.97 3.12
C THR A 75 6.81 10.98 4.14
N GLY A 76 7.93 11.56 3.75
CA GLY A 76 9.14 11.57 4.58
C GLY A 76 10.03 10.34 4.35
N SER A 77 11.21 10.35 4.96
CA SER A 77 12.23 9.31 4.76
C SER A 77 12.35 8.30 5.91
N GLY A 78 11.54 8.45 6.96
CA GLY A 78 11.51 7.50 8.08
C GLY A 78 10.81 6.20 7.71
N ASN A 79 10.81 5.26 8.63
CA ASN A 79 10.09 4.00 8.49
C ASN A 79 8.65 4.13 9.01
N THR A 80 7.71 3.51 8.30
CA THR A 80 6.36 3.24 8.80
C THR A 80 6.22 1.76 9.12
N THR A 81 5.92 1.44 10.37
CA THR A 81 5.57 0.07 10.77
C THR A 81 4.06 -0.07 10.84
N ILE A 82 3.53 -1.02 10.08
CA ILE A 82 2.13 -1.43 10.10
C ILE A 82 2.03 -2.77 10.80
N LYS A 83 1.40 -2.80 11.95
CA LYS A 83 0.97 -4.04 12.58
C LYS A 83 -0.44 -4.37 12.09
N LEU A 84 -0.63 -5.57 11.58
CA LEU A 84 -1.94 -6.05 11.17
C LEU A 84 -2.66 -6.70 12.35
N ASP A 85 -3.94 -6.44 12.46
CA ASP A 85 -4.90 -7.12 13.32
C ASP A 85 -6.17 -7.34 12.49
N GLY A 86 -6.60 -8.59 12.32
CA GLY A 86 -7.72 -8.96 11.48
C GLY A 86 -7.49 -8.79 9.97
N ASP A 87 -8.59 -8.55 9.24
CA ASP A 87 -8.60 -8.44 7.78
C ASP A 87 -8.62 -6.98 7.30
N ASN A 88 -7.52 -6.52 6.71
CA ASN A 88 -7.37 -5.15 6.28
C ASN A 88 -7.40 -5.01 4.75
N HIS A 89 -8.15 -4.04 4.23
CA HIS A 89 -8.33 -3.79 2.81
C HIS A 89 -8.06 -2.33 2.44
N LEU A 90 -7.14 -2.09 1.51
CA LEU A 90 -6.79 -0.75 1.03
C LEU A 90 -6.85 -0.73 -0.49
N THR A 91 -7.86 -0.07 -1.06
CA THR A 91 -8.03 0.10 -2.51
C THR A 91 -7.73 1.53 -2.89
N GLY A 92 -6.77 1.73 -3.78
CA GLY A 92 -6.41 3.04 -4.34
C GLY A 92 -7.43 3.56 -5.34
N GLY A 93 -7.42 4.87 -5.52
CA GLY A 93 -8.22 5.55 -6.53
C GLY A 93 -7.71 5.35 -7.95
N ASN A 94 -8.36 5.97 -8.92
CA ASN A 94 -8.06 5.82 -10.34
C ASN A 94 -6.55 5.99 -10.63
N GLY A 95 -5.89 4.92 -11.08
CA GLY A 95 -4.46 4.86 -11.37
C GLY A 95 -3.53 5.03 -10.17
N SER A 96 -4.06 5.10 -8.95
CA SER A 96 -3.29 5.27 -7.72
C SER A 96 -3.06 3.95 -7.00
N SER A 97 -2.00 3.87 -6.22
CA SER A 97 -1.67 2.66 -5.46
C SER A 97 -2.64 2.42 -4.29
N GLY A 98 -2.77 1.17 -3.85
CA GLY A 98 -3.42 0.87 -2.56
C GLY A 98 -2.63 1.52 -1.41
N ILE A 99 -1.32 1.29 -1.41
CA ILE A 99 -0.35 1.96 -0.52
C ILE A 99 0.72 2.64 -1.38
N ASP A 100 0.97 3.92 -1.13
CA ASP A 100 2.04 4.69 -1.77
C ASP A 100 2.99 5.27 -0.72
N SER A 101 4.23 4.79 -0.68
CA SER A 101 5.25 5.21 0.29
C SER A 101 6.55 5.58 -0.40
N ILE A 102 7.03 6.80 -0.19
CA ILE A 102 8.36 7.19 -0.64
C ILE A 102 9.48 6.67 0.29
N GLY A 103 9.17 6.39 1.54
CA GLY A 103 10.08 5.87 2.57
C GLY A 103 10.07 4.35 2.67
N SER A 104 10.45 3.87 3.84
CA SER A 104 10.45 2.44 4.17
C SER A 104 9.14 2.02 4.80
N LEU A 105 8.65 0.84 4.43
CA LEU A 105 7.52 0.16 5.05
C LEU A 105 7.97 -1.12 5.73
N THR A 106 7.43 -1.37 6.91
CA THR A 106 7.52 -2.64 7.61
C THR A 106 6.11 -3.14 7.88
N ILE A 107 5.80 -4.37 7.49
CA ILE A 107 4.50 -5.01 7.73
C ILE A 107 4.73 -6.23 8.62
N SER A 108 3.93 -6.36 9.67
CA SER A 108 3.93 -7.50 10.56
C SER A 108 2.49 -7.91 10.90
N GLY A 109 2.25 -9.20 11.05
CA GLY A 109 0.95 -9.75 11.43
C GLY A 109 1.10 -11.20 11.88
N GLY A 110 0.10 -11.71 12.57
CA GLY A 110 -0.03 -13.12 12.94
C GLY A 110 -0.54 -13.98 11.77
N GLU A 111 -0.70 -15.26 12.03
CA GLU A 111 -1.15 -16.23 11.02
C GLU A 111 -2.54 -15.92 10.44
N ASN A 112 -3.41 -15.30 11.25
CA ASN A 112 -4.78 -14.94 10.87
C ASN A 112 -4.95 -13.49 10.41
N ASP A 113 -3.89 -12.71 10.43
CA ASP A 113 -3.95 -11.31 10.05
C ASP A 113 -3.64 -11.13 8.57
N SER A 114 -4.38 -10.26 7.91
CA SER A 114 -4.19 -10.03 6.48
C SER A 114 -4.20 -8.55 6.09
N LEU A 115 -3.52 -8.27 4.99
CA LEU A 115 -3.59 -7.02 4.27
C LEU A 115 -3.83 -7.29 2.79
N THR A 116 -4.92 -6.79 2.26
CA THR A 116 -5.15 -6.73 0.82
C THR A 116 -4.98 -5.29 0.35
N ALA A 117 -3.89 -5.02 -0.35
CA ALA A 117 -3.62 -3.73 -0.98
C ALA A 117 -3.85 -3.84 -2.48
N LYS A 118 -4.78 -3.04 -3.02
CA LYS A 118 -5.17 -3.05 -4.43
C LYS A 118 -4.94 -1.68 -5.06
N GLY A 119 -4.22 -1.64 -6.14
CA GLY A 119 -4.10 -0.46 -6.99
C GLY A 119 -5.41 -0.19 -7.73
N GLY A 120 -5.74 1.08 -7.88
CA GLY A 120 -6.89 1.49 -8.67
C GLY A 120 -6.67 1.24 -10.17
N SER A 121 -7.73 0.90 -10.89
CA SER A 121 -7.66 0.79 -12.35
C SER A 121 -7.45 2.18 -12.95
N GLY A 122 -6.61 2.28 -13.97
CA GLY A 122 -6.48 3.50 -14.76
C GLY A 122 -7.65 3.61 -15.73
N ALA A 123 -8.46 4.66 -15.66
CA ALA A 123 -9.57 4.84 -16.61
C ALA A 123 -9.05 5.19 -18.02
N ASP A 124 -8.06 6.09 -18.09
CA ASP A 124 -7.44 6.59 -19.32
C ASP A 124 -5.90 6.49 -19.26
N GLY A 125 -5.35 5.57 -18.45
CA GLY A 125 -3.91 5.48 -18.21
C GLY A 125 -3.52 4.20 -17.49
N SER A 126 -2.30 4.17 -16.98
CA SER A 126 -1.76 3.00 -16.28
C SER A 126 -2.51 2.71 -14.97
N GLY A 127 -2.60 1.44 -14.62
CA GLY A 127 -3.12 1.00 -13.33
C GLY A 127 -2.16 1.35 -12.18
N GLY A 128 -2.70 1.57 -10.99
CA GLY A 128 -1.91 1.79 -9.77
C GLY A 128 -1.28 0.49 -9.24
N ASP A 129 -0.20 0.61 -8.50
CA ASP A 129 0.42 -0.54 -7.84
C ASP A 129 -0.41 -0.98 -6.61
N GLY A 130 -0.38 -2.27 -6.25
CA GLY A 130 -0.96 -2.70 -4.97
C GLY A 130 -0.23 -2.02 -3.82
N ILE A 131 1.09 -2.24 -3.75
CA ILE A 131 2.00 -1.56 -2.81
C ILE A 131 3.16 -0.96 -3.60
N HIS A 132 3.30 0.36 -3.53
CA HIS A 132 4.49 1.07 -3.98
C HIS A 132 5.27 1.55 -2.75
N SER A 133 6.57 1.26 -2.69
CA SER A 133 7.39 1.69 -1.55
C SER A 133 8.85 1.92 -1.96
N GLY A 134 9.54 2.77 -1.20
CA GLY A 134 10.99 2.92 -1.30
C GLY A 134 11.72 1.63 -0.90
N SER A 135 11.32 1.03 0.21
CA SER A 135 11.68 -0.34 0.61
C SER A 135 10.53 -0.98 1.39
N LEU A 136 10.49 -2.31 1.39
CA LEU A 136 9.45 -3.08 2.08
C LEU A 136 10.06 -4.26 2.82
N THR A 137 9.70 -4.40 4.09
CA THR A 137 10.05 -5.57 4.91
C THR A 137 8.76 -6.20 5.44
N ILE A 138 8.64 -7.53 5.30
CA ILE A 138 7.49 -8.30 5.76
C ILE A 138 7.96 -9.35 6.77
N TYR A 139 7.42 -9.30 7.98
CA TYR A 139 7.74 -10.22 9.08
C TYR A 139 6.67 -11.27 9.33
N GLY A 140 5.48 -11.18 8.74
CA GLY A 140 4.42 -12.16 8.91
C GLY A 140 3.07 -11.67 8.43
N GLY A 141 2.02 -12.47 8.66
CA GLY A 141 0.69 -12.24 8.14
C GLY A 141 0.52 -12.66 6.68
N THR A 142 -0.65 -12.41 6.13
CA THR A 142 -0.92 -12.61 4.70
C THR A 142 -0.99 -11.25 4.00
N VAL A 143 -0.10 -11.00 3.04
CA VAL A 143 -0.08 -9.77 2.23
C VAL A 143 -0.50 -10.09 0.80
N ASN A 144 -1.67 -9.61 0.41
CA ASN A 144 -2.20 -9.71 -0.95
C ASN A 144 -2.04 -8.35 -1.65
N ALA A 145 -1.09 -8.24 -2.55
CA ALA A 145 -0.81 -7.01 -3.28
C ALA A 145 -1.21 -7.16 -4.75
N ASN A 146 -2.23 -6.42 -5.16
CA ASN A 146 -2.81 -6.52 -6.49
C ASN A 146 -2.66 -5.21 -7.24
N GLY A 147 -1.97 -5.22 -8.37
CA GLY A 147 -1.93 -4.08 -9.29
C GLY A 147 -3.29 -3.85 -9.94
N GLY A 148 -3.61 -2.59 -10.18
CA GLY A 148 -4.79 -2.19 -10.94
C GLY A 148 -4.62 -2.47 -12.43
N ASN A 149 -5.70 -2.77 -13.12
CA ASN A 149 -5.68 -2.87 -14.58
C ASN A 149 -5.52 -1.47 -15.19
N CYS A 150 -4.93 -1.37 -16.36
CA CYS A 150 -4.97 -0.11 -17.09
C CYS A 150 -6.30 0.05 -17.86
N GLY A 151 -6.57 1.26 -18.34
CA GLY A 151 -7.63 1.55 -19.29
C GLY A 151 -7.24 1.21 -20.71
N ASP A 152 -8.14 1.50 -21.66
CA ASP A 152 -7.98 1.12 -23.09
C ASP A 152 -7.02 2.05 -23.87
N GLY A 153 -6.24 2.88 -23.19
CA GLY A 153 -5.26 3.79 -23.82
C GLY A 153 -4.04 3.04 -24.37
N ASN A 154 -3.46 3.56 -25.47
CA ASN A 154 -2.16 3.10 -25.95
C ASN A 154 -1.07 3.43 -24.93
N TYR A 155 -0.06 2.54 -24.78
CA TYR A 155 1.05 2.71 -23.83
C TYR A 155 0.63 2.78 -22.35
N SER A 156 -0.50 2.17 -22.01
CA SER A 156 -1.02 2.14 -20.63
C SER A 156 -0.79 0.77 -20.03
N ASP A 157 0.07 0.68 -19.02
CA ASP A 157 0.47 -0.57 -18.40
C ASP A 157 -0.38 -0.89 -17.18
N GLY A 158 -0.58 -2.18 -16.90
CA GLY A 158 -1.12 -2.62 -15.62
C GLY A 158 -0.17 -2.29 -14.47
N GLY A 159 -0.70 -1.95 -13.30
CA GLY A 159 0.10 -1.72 -12.09
C GLY A 159 0.77 -2.99 -11.58
N SER A 160 1.87 -2.86 -10.87
CA SER A 160 2.53 -4.01 -10.23
C SER A 160 1.77 -4.42 -8.96
N GLY A 161 1.85 -5.70 -8.57
CA GLY A 161 1.40 -6.11 -7.23
C GLY A 161 2.22 -5.38 -6.16
N ILE A 162 3.53 -5.58 -6.17
CA ILE A 162 4.49 -4.86 -5.33
C ILE A 162 5.52 -4.18 -6.21
N ARG A 163 5.74 -2.88 -5.98
CA ARG A 163 6.79 -2.10 -6.63
C ARG A 163 7.71 -1.47 -5.61
N ILE A 164 9.00 -1.79 -5.69
CA ILE A 164 10.06 -1.20 -4.87
C ILE A 164 10.90 -0.27 -5.75
N SER A 165 10.91 1.01 -5.39
CA SER A 165 11.51 2.06 -6.23
C SER A 165 12.97 2.35 -5.91
N SER A 166 13.46 2.08 -4.70
CA SER A 166 14.76 2.60 -4.27
C SER A 166 15.70 1.56 -3.68
N HIS A 167 15.30 0.76 -2.70
CA HIS A 167 16.21 -0.08 -1.92
C HIS A 167 15.94 -1.58 -2.06
N SER A 168 15.17 -2.17 -1.13
CA SER A 168 15.01 -3.62 -1.09
C SER A 168 13.61 -4.07 -0.72
N LEU A 169 13.27 -5.26 -1.17
CA LEU A 169 12.17 -6.07 -0.63
C LEU A 169 12.77 -7.22 0.17
N THR A 170 12.42 -7.30 1.46
CA THR A 170 12.86 -8.38 2.34
C THR A 170 11.66 -9.07 2.96
N ILE A 171 11.56 -10.38 2.81
CA ILE A 171 10.47 -11.20 3.36
C ILE A 171 11.10 -12.22 4.31
N TYR A 172 10.78 -12.10 5.59
CA TYR A 172 11.26 -12.99 6.64
C TYR A 172 10.30 -14.12 6.92
N ASP A 173 8.98 -13.86 6.85
CA ASP A 173 7.93 -14.84 7.13
C ASP A 173 6.59 -14.39 6.53
N GLY A 174 5.55 -15.23 6.66
CA GLY A 174 4.19 -14.97 6.19
C GLY A 174 3.91 -15.47 4.78
N THR A 175 2.78 -15.07 4.25
CA THR A 175 2.37 -15.36 2.87
C THR A 175 2.25 -14.08 2.06
N VAL A 176 2.96 -14.00 0.96
CA VAL A 176 2.90 -12.85 0.04
C VAL A 176 2.36 -13.30 -1.31
N ASN A 177 1.20 -12.79 -1.68
CA ASN A 177 0.58 -13.00 -2.98
C ASN A 177 0.60 -11.67 -3.75
N ALA A 178 1.50 -11.54 -4.71
CA ALA A 178 1.67 -10.33 -5.50
C ALA A 178 1.22 -10.59 -6.94
N LYS A 179 0.21 -9.85 -7.39
CA LYS A 179 -0.35 -10.00 -8.74
C LYS A 179 -0.32 -8.66 -9.47
N GLY A 180 0.27 -8.65 -10.66
CA GLY A 180 0.19 -7.52 -11.58
C GLY A 180 -1.19 -7.35 -12.19
N GLY A 181 -1.57 -6.11 -12.46
CA GLY A 181 -2.77 -5.77 -13.23
C GLY A 181 -2.60 -6.05 -14.71
N ASN A 182 -3.68 -6.18 -15.42
CA ASN A 182 -3.64 -6.41 -16.87
C ASN A 182 -3.38 -5.10 -17.62
N GLY A 183 -2.67 -5.21 -18.74
CA GLY A 183 -2.62 -4.18 -19.76
C GLY A 183 -3.99 -4.02 -20.45
N GLY A 184 -4.24 -2.86 -21.05
CA GLY A 184 -5.46 -2.60 -21.81
C GLY A 184 -5.40 -3.13 -23.23
N ASP A 185 -6.48 -2.98 -23.96
CA ASP A 185 -6.59 -3.45 -25.35
C ASP A 185 -5.83 -2.55 -26.36
N GLY A 186 -5.21 -1.48 -25.88
CA GLY A 186 -4.40 -0.57 -26.69
C GLY A 186 -3.06 -1.16 -27.12
N ASN A 187 -2.48 -0.62 -28.20
CA ASN A 187 -1.16 -1.04 -28.67
C ASN A 187 -0.08 -0.73 -27.61
N TYR A 188 0.87 -1.66 -27.44
CA TYR A 188 2.01 -1.50 -26.50
C TYR A 188 1.61 -1.32 -25.04
N SER A 189 0.54 -1.98 -24.62
CA SER A 189 0.09 -2.00 -23.23
C SER A 189 0.51 -3.30 -22.56
N ASP A 190 1.43 -3.21 -21.62
CA ASP A 190 1.96 -4.37 -20.91
C ASP A 190 1.18 -4.66 -19.62
N GLY A 191 1.11 -5.94 -19.26
CA GLY A 191 0.66 -6.33 -17.94
C GLY A 191 1.68 -5.94 -16.86
N GLY A 192 1.19 -5.58 -15.68
CA GLY A 192 2.03 -5.27 -14.53
C GLY A 192 2.78 -6.51 -14.02
N SER A 193 3.90 -6.29 -13.35
CA SER A 193 4.65 -7.35 -12.68
C SER A 193 3.94 -7.79 -11.40
N GLY A 194 4.07 -9.06 -11.00
CA GLY A 194 3.69 -9.45 -9.64
C GLY A 194 4.55 -8.71 -8.62
N ILE A 195 5.87 -8.82 -8.75
CA ILE A 195 6.85 -8.07 -7.96
C ILE A 195 7.83 -7.38 -8.92
N ARG A 196 8.04 -6.09 -8.73
CA ARG A 196 9.06 -5.29 -9.42
C ARG A 196 9.93 -4.60 -8.38
N SER A 197 11.24 -4.85 -8.43
CA SER A 197 12.19 -4.20 -7.52
C SER A 197 13.35 -3.61 -8.31
N ASN A 198 13.66 -2.34 -8.04
CA ASN A 198 14.85 -1.69 -8.57
C ASN A 198 16.10 -1.99 -7.71
N GLY A 199 15.91 -2.58 -6.54
CA GLY A 199 16.97 -2.98 -5.63
C GLY A 199 17.00 -4.50 -5.40
N SER A 200 17.52 -4.91 -4.25
CA SER A 200 17.62 -6.32 -3.90
C SER A 200 16.28 -6.92 -3.49
N LEU A 201 16.12 -8.21 -3.77
CA LEU A 201 15.05 -9.04 -3.24
C LEU A 201 15.67 -10.14 -2.38
N ALA A 202 15.29 -10.22 -1.12
CA ALA A 202 15.71 -11.25 -0.19
C ALA A 202 14.47 -11.95 0.42
N ILE A 203 14.41 -13.26 0.26
CA ILE A 203 13.37 -14.11 0.85
C ILE A 203 14.04 -15.08 1.78
N SER A 204 13.86 -14.91 3.08
CA SER A 204 14.48 -15.73 4.13
C SER A 204 13.51 -16.76 4.71
N GLY A 205 12.21 -16.58 4.48
CA GLY A 205 11.15 -17.49 4.94
C GLY A 205 9.81 -17.16 4.32
N GLY A 206 8.78 -17.89 4.75
CA GLY A 206 7.41 -17.70 4.27
C GLY A 206 7.14 -18.28 2.87
N THR A 207 6.00 -17.90 2.32
CA THR A 207 5.56 -18.31 0.97
C THR A 207 5.37 -17.09 0.10
N VAL A 208 5.95 -17.08 -1.10
CA VAL A 208 5.81 -15.97 -2.05
C VAL A 208 5.27 -16.47 -3.38
N ASN A 209 4.12 -15.95 -3.78
CA ASN A 209 3.48 -16.17 -5.06
C ASN A 209 3.47 -14.86 -5.84
N ALA A 210 4.23 -14.78 -6.92
CA ALA A 210 4.28 -13.60 -7.78
C ALA A 210 3.75 -13.96 -9.17
N THR A 211 2.75 -13.23 -9.65
CA THR A 211 2.13 -13.46 -10.96
C THR A 211 2.03 -12.14 -11.72
N GLY A 212 2.54 -12.09 -12.94
CA GLY A 212 2.36 -10.95 -13.83
C GLY A 212 0.92 -10.85 -14.36
N GLY A 213 0.51 -9.64 -14.72
CA GLY A 213 -0.72 -9.40 -15.47
C GLY A 213 -0.56 -9.82 -16.94
N LYS A 214 -1.69 -9.86 -17.65
CA LYS A 214 -1.69 -10.12 -19.09
C LYS A 214 -1.36 -8.82 -19.84
N SER A 215 -0.54 -8.91 -20.87
CA SER A 215 -0.40 -7.81 -21.84
C SER A 215 -1.69 -7.62 -22.63
N GLY A 216 -1.93 -6.40 -23.11
CA GLY A 216 -3.01 -6.11 -24.03
C GLY A 216 -2.81 -6.77 -25.40
N GLY A 217 -3.81 -6.71 -26.22
CA GLY A 217 -3.74 -7.22 -27.59
C GLY A 217 -2.74 -6.39 -28.41
N GLY A 218 -1.77 -7.06 -29.05
CA GLY A 218 -0.93 -6.51 -30.11
C GLY A 218 -1.51 -6.85 -31.49
#